data_262e2e9c5ac913908babff40fbfda0fa
#
_entry.id   262e2e9c5ac913908babff40fbfda0fa
#
_cell.length_a   1.000
_cell.length_b   1.000
_cell.length_c   1.000
_cell.angle_alpha   90.00
_cell.angle_beta   90.00
_cell.angle_gamma   90.00
#
_symmetry.space_group_name_H-M   'P 1'
#
loop_
_entity.id
_entity.type
_entity.pdbx_description
1 polymer ?
#
loop_
_entity_poly.entity_id
_entity_poly.type
_entity_poly.pdbx_seq_one_letter_code
_entity_poly.pdbx_strand_id
1 'polypeptide(L)'
;YQRTFENPDHVFTLSYMYNRTPSEGYTNRDVFDFQKMDEGVKFSPYNTRNRNKAYTGEHTVQADYVNRFSAAHVLESGIKYIRRNTSSKSFYRERTDSGADWEMQAERVEKLLHVQDIYAAYAAYSFNYKKFGMKLGTRFEQATLDVSLYPDTQPDFDARFSNLVPSVALSFQAARTRVW
;
A
#
# COMPACT_ATOMS: atom_id res chain seq x y z
N TYR A 1 -22.74 -0.70 -4.63
CA TYR A 1 -23.94 -1.42 -5.02
C TYR A 1 -24.10 -2.66 -4.16
N GLN A 2 -25.33 -2.88 -3.64
CA GLN A 2 -25.69 -4.08 -2.89
C GLN A 2 -26.99 -4.65 -3.48
N ARG A 3 -27.02 -5.95 -3.65
CA ARG A 3 -28.21 -6.71 -4.05
C ARG A 3 -28.49 -7.80 -3.04
N THR A 4 -29.69 -7.79 -2.49
CA THR A 4 -30.26 -8.88 -1.71
C THR A 4 -31.15 -9.71 -2.63
N PHE A 5 -31.04 -11.02 -2.58
CA PHE A 5 -31.84 -11.94 -3.38
C PHE A 5 -33.19 -12.24 -2.66
N GLU A 6 -34.00 -13.13 -3.22
CA GLU A 6 -35.28 -13.54 -2.63
C GLU A 6 -35.15 -13.98 -1.17
N ASN A 7 -34.06 -14.70 -0.86
CA ASN A 7 -33.68 -14.95 0.50
C ASN A 7 -32.83 -13.76 1.01
N PRO A 8 -33.28 -13.02 2.03
CA PRO A 8 -32.56 -11.86 2.56
C PRO A 8 -31.16 -12.19 3.13
N ASP A 9 -30.90 -13.46 3.37
CA ASP A 9 -29.60 -13.97 3.82
C ASP A 9 -28.59 -14.19 2.68
N HIS A 10 -29.00 -13.97 1.42
CA HIS A 10 -28.14 -13.96 0.25
C HIS A 10 -27.86 -12.53 -0.16
N VAL A 11 -26.63 -12.08 -0.01
CA VAL A 11 -26.23 -10.71 -0.30
C VAL A 11 -25.01 -10.70 -1.20
N PHE A 12 -25.12 -9.95 -2.28
CA PHE A 12 -24.00 -9.59 -3.15
C PHE A 12 -23.68 -8.12 -3.00
N THR A 13 -22.43 -7.79 -2.79
CA THR A 13 -21.94 -6.41 -2.68
C THR A 13 -20.84 -6.17 -3.70
N LEU A 14 -20.95 -5.09 -4.47
CA LEU A 14 -19.91 -4.61 -5.36
C LEU A 14 -19.50 -3.21 -4.91
N SER A 15 -18.23 -3.01 -4.64
CA SER A 15 -17.68 -1.73 -4.23
C SER A 15 -16.54 -1.29 -5.12
N TYR A 16 -16.42 0.02 -5.30
CA TYR A 16 -15.30 0.69 -5.93
C TYR A 16 -14.87 1.85 -5.06
N MET A 17 -13.57 1.97 -4.86
CA MET A 17 -12.96 3.07 -4.13
C MET A 17 -11.78 3.61 -4.93
N TYR A 18 -11.70 4.93 -4.99
CA TYR A 18 -10.53 5.64 -5.47
C TYR A 18 -9.97 6.52 -4.36
N ASN A 19 -8.69 6.40 -4.12
CA ASN A 19 -7.96 7.27 -3.20
C ASN A 19 -6.77 7.90 -3.89
N ARG A 20 -6.49 9.17 -3.60
CA ARG A 20 -5.33 9.90 -4.07
C ARG A 20 -4.69 10.67 -2.94
N THR A 21 -3.43 10.36 -2.68
CA THR A 21 -2.65 10.97 -1.60
C THR A 21 -1.44 11.71 -2.19
N PRO A 22 -1.48 13.04 -2.26
CA PRO A 22 -0.30 13.83 -2.59
C PRO A 22 0.65 13.90 -1.40
N SER A 23 1.94 13.95 -1.65
CA SER A 23 2.97 14.15 -0.64
C SER A 23 4.04 15.11 -1.18
N GLU A 24 4.49 16.03 -0.35
CA GLU A 24 5.58 16.94 -0.69
C GLU A 24 6.53 17.03 0.49
N GLY A 25 7.81 16.80 0.24
CA GLY A 25 8.87 16.85 1.23
C GLY A 25 9.97 17.84 0.84
N TYR A 26 10.53 18.52 1.84
CA TYR A 26 11.66 19.43 1.67
C TYR A 26 12.78 19.02 2.62
N THR A 27 14.00 18.94 2.11
CA THR A 27 15.19 18.76 2.92
C THR A 27 16.16 19.89 2.60
N ASN A 28 16.49 20.67 3.62
CA ASN A 28 17.39 21.80 3.51
C ASN A 28 18.63 21.50 4.37
N ARG A 29 19.80 21.65 3.77
CA ARG A 29 21.07 21.55 4.44
C ARG A 29 21.85 22.83 4.21
N ASP A 30 22.12 23.55 5.28
CA ASP A 30 22.97 24.73 5.27
C ASP A 30 24.22 24.41 6.10
N VAL A 31 25.41 24.72 5.54
CA VAL A 31 26.69 24.55 6.20
C VAL A 31 27.17 25.94 6.61
N PHE A 32 27.35 26.15 7.91
CA PHE A 32 27.84 27.39 8.52
C PHE A 32 29.24 27.17 9.08
N ASP A 33 30.06 28.26 9.11
CA ASP A 33 31.36 28.31 9.78
C ASP A 33 32.30 27.15 9.40
N PHE A 34 32.43 26.89 8.11
CA PHE A 34 33.33 25.88 7.62
C PHE A 34 34.78 26.36 7.76
N GLN A 35 35.48 25.81 8.73
CA GLN A 35 36.93 25.98 8.83
C GLN A 35 37.63 24.97 7.91
N LYS A 36 38.40 25.47 6.95
CA LYS A 36 39.21 24.68 6.05
C LYS A 36 40.23 23.87 6.85
N MET A 37 39.95 22.63 7.12
CA MET A 37 40.92 21.72 7.73
C MET A 37 41.80 21.16 6.62
N ASP A 38 43.05 21.54 6.70
CA ASP A 38 44.22 20.98 6.03
C ASP A 38 44.32 21.01 4.49
N GLU A 39 45.51 21.34 3.97
CA GLU A 39 45.82 21.65 2.58
C GLU A 39 45.71 20.48 1.58
N GLY A 40 45.19 19.35 1.95
CA GLY A 40 45.14 18.15 1.09
C GLY A 40 43.78 17.71 0.61
N VAL A 41 42.69 18.14 1.23
CA VAL A 41 41.33 17.68 0.89
C VAL A 41 40.49 18.88 0.42
N LYS A 42 40.13 18.89 -0.85
CA LYS A 42 39.13 19.85 -1.37
C LYS A 42 37.77 19.47 -0.83
N PHE A 43 37.45 19.88 0.38
CA PHE A 43 36.10 19.87 0.87
C PHE A 43 35.39 21.11 0.32
N SER A 44 34.43 20.90 -0.54
CA SER A 44 33.52 21.93 -0.97
C SER A 44 32.22 21.80 -0.15
N PRO A 45 31.95 22.70 0.79
CA PRO A 45 30.71 22.66 1.55
C PRO A 45 29.58 23.07 0.60
N TYR A 46 28.70 22.13 0.34
CA TYR A 46 27.52 22.41 -0.46
C TYR A 46 26.33 22.67 0.46
N ASN A 47 25.72 23.83 0.29
CA ASN A 47 24.38 24.03 0.77
C ASN A 47 23.42 23.36 -0.22
N THR A 48 22.51 22.54 0.28
CA THR A 48 21.60 21.78 -0.57
C THR A 48 20.16 22.06 -0.23
N ARG A 49 19.32 22.10 -1.27
CA ARG A 49 17.87 22.14 -1.19
C ARG A 49 17.33 20.99 -2.00
N ASN A 50 16.68 20.05 -1.34
CA ASN A 50 15.98 18.96 -2.00
C ASN A 50 14.48 19.14 -1.82
N ARG A 51 13.74 19.04 -2.94
CA ARG A 51 12.29 19.03 -2.95
C ARG A 51 11.82 17.75 -3.61
N ASN A 52 11.09 16.95 -2.87
CA ASN A 52 10.45 15.74 -3.38
C ASN A 52 8.95 16.00 -3.53
N LYS A 53 8.42 15.73 -4.71
CA LYS A 53 6.98 15.73 -4.97
C LYS A 53 6.55 14.33 -5.33
N ALA A 54 5.63 13.78 -4.58
CA ALA A 54 5.10 12.45 -4.81
C ALA A 54 3.57 12.45 -4.79
N TYR A 55 2.98 11.46 -5.41
CA TYR A 55 1.58 11.12 -5.23
C TYR A 55 1.39 9.61 -5.32
N THR A 56 0.40 9.11 -4.60
CA THR A 56 -0.09 7.74 -4.73
C THR A 56 -1.56 7.78 -5.09
N GLY A 57 -1.91 7.12 -6.20
CA GLY A 57 -3.28 6.88 -6.62
C GLY A 57 -3.61 5.40 -6.44
N GLU A 58 -4.72 5.08 -5.79
CA GLU A 58 -5.16 3.71 -5.56
C GLU A 58 -6.60 3.52 -6.03
N HIS A 59 -6.82 2.51 -6.87
CA HIS A 59 -8.13 2.03 -7.27
C HIS A 59 -8.35 0.67 -6.64
N THR A 60 -9.47 0.50 -5.96
CA THR A 60 -9.89 -0.77 -5.38
C THR A 60 -11.27 -1.14 -5.92
N VAL A 61 -11.37 -2.34 -6.48
CA VAL A 61 -12.64 -2.99 -6.85
C VAL A 61 -12.78 -4.23 -6.00
N GLN A 62 -13.94 -4.43 -5.40
CA GLN A 62 -14.22 -5.59 -4.57
C GLN A 62 -15.63 -6.08 -4.79
N ALA A 63 -15.79 -7.39 -4.94
CA ALA A 63 -17.08 -8.06 -5.01
C ALA A 63 -17.13 -9.14 -3.93
N ASP A 64 -18.15 -9.08 -3.10
CA ASP A 64 -18.37 -9.97 -1.97
C ASP A 64 -19.73 -10.67 -2.12
N TYR A 65 -19.77 -11.94 -1.76
CA TYR A 65 -20.97 -12.73 -1.74
C TYR A 65 -21.09 -13.47 -0.40
N VAL A 66 -22.21 -13.29 0.25
CA VAL A 66 -22.55 -13.97 1.50
C VAL A 66 -23.81 -14.78 1.25
N ASN A 67 -23.78 -16.04 1.63
CA ASN A 67 -24.92 -16.94 1.56
C ASN A 67 -25.07 -17.69 2.89
N ARG A 68 -26.16 -17.39 3.59
CA ARG A 68 -26.57 -18.12 4.78
C ARG A 68 -27.56 -19.21 4.39
N PHE A 69 -27.07 -20.43 4.20
CA PHE A 69 -27.91 -21.59 3.85
C PHE A 69 -28.87 -21.97 5.00
N SER A 70 -28.46 -21.72 6.24
CA SER A 70 -29.29 -21.94 7.44
C SER A 70 -28.71 -21.14 8.62
N ALA A 71 -29.39 -21.15 9.75
CA ALA A 71 -28.89 -20.56 10.99
C ALA A 71 -27.52 -21.12 11.41
N ALA A 72 -27.18 -22.34 10.98
CA ALA A 72 -25.93 -23.02 11.30
C ALA A 72 -24.82 -22.84 10.27
N HIS A 73 -25.15 -22.52 9.00
CA HIS A 73 -24.23 -22.61 7.88
C HIS A 73 -24.17 -21.29 7.09
N VAL A 74 -22.98 -20.68 7.02
CA VAL A 74 -22.74 -19.46 6.26
C VAL A 74 -21.52 -19.64 5.36
N LEU A 75 -21.66 -19.32 4.09
CA LEU A 75 -20.59 -19.20 3.12
C LEU A 75 -20.35 -17.72 2.81
N GLU A 76 -19.11 -17.28 2.93
CA GLU A 76 -18.63 -15.97 2.53
C GLU A 76 -17.56 -16.17 1.45
N SER A 77 -17.62 -15.43 0.37
CA SER A 77 -16.61 -15.45 -0.68
C SER A 77 -16.49 -14.08 -1.32
N GLY A 78 -15.36 -13.80 -1.91
CA GLY A 78 -15.15 -12.54 -2.60
C GLY A 78 -13.87 -12.49 -3.39
N ILE A 79 -13.81 -11.49 -4.25
CA ILE A 79 -12.64 -11.14 -5.05
C ILE A 79 -12.34 -9.66 -4.84
N LYS A 80 -11.06 -9.31 -4.87
CA LYS A 80 -10.58 -7.94 -4.72
C LYS A 80 -9.45 -7.68 -5.70
N TYR A 81 -9.51 -6.54 -6.37
CA TYR A 81 -8.44 -6.02 -7.20
C TYR A 81 -8.04 -4.65 -6.70
N ILE A 82 -6.74 -4.44 -6.54
CA ILE A 82 -6.18 -3.14 -6.17
C ILE A 82 -5.10 -2.79 -7.20
N ARG A 83 -5.22 -1.60 -7.78
CA ARG A 83 -4.15 -0.99 -8.57
C ARG A 83 -3.65 0.26 -7.88
N ARG A 84 -2.36 0.27 -7.56
CA ARG A 84 -1.68 1.38 -6.91
C ARG A 84 -0.60 1.94 -7.83
N ASN A 85 -0.68 3.23 -8.12
CA ASN A 85 0.30 3.96 -8.90
C ASN A 85 0.95 5.00 -7.99
N THR A 86 2.25 4.89 -7.79
CA THR A 86 3.03 5.87 -7.04
C THR A 86 4.02 6.54 -7.99
N SER A 87 4.06 7.86 -8.00
CA SER A 87 5.06 8.64 -8.71
C SER A 87 5.74 9.58 -7.75
N SER A 88 7.06 9.64 -7.80
CA SER A 88 7.88 10.55 -7.02
C SER A 88 8.87 11.26 -7.92
N LYS A 89 9.07 12.55 -7.73
CA LYS A 89 10.05 13.35 -8.45
C LYS A 89 10.84 14.20 -7.48
N SER A 90 12.16 14.01 -7.50
CA SER A 90 13.11 14.73 -6.66
C SER A 90 13.83 15.81 -7.49
N PHE A 91 13.99 16.98 -6.88
CA PHE A 91 14.69 18.13 -7.46
C PHE A 91 15.78 18.54 -6.49
N TYR A 92 17.02 18.61 -6.98
CA TYR A 92 18.18 19.01 -6.22
C TYR A 92 18.66 20.40 -6.67
N ARG A 93 18.94 21.27 -5.71
CA ARG A 93 19.61 22.54 -5.92
C ARG A 93 20.79 22.63 -4.99
N GLU A 94 21.88 23.15 -5.48
CA GLU A 94 23.11 23.33 -4.71
C GLU A 94 23.63 24.74 -4.87
N ARG A 95 24.34 25.23 -3.86
CA ARG A 95 25.18 26.43 -3.95
C ARG A 95 26.46 26.21 -3.17
N THR A 96 27.58 26.71 -3.71
CA THR A 96 28.90 26.54 -3.12
C THR A 96 29.25 27.61 -2.10
N ASP A 97 28.60 28.77 -2.17
CA ASP A 97 28.83 29.92 -1.30
C ASP A 97 27.50 30.55 -0.86
N SER A 98 27.50 31.20 0.31
CA SER A 98 26.32 31.89 0.83
C SER A 98 25.83 33.05 -0.04
N GLY A 99 26.71 33.63 -0.86
CA GLY A 99 26.41 34.69 -1.83
C GLY A 99 26.11 34.20 -3.24
N ALA A 100 26.28 32.90 -3.53
CA ALA A 100 26.04 32.35 -4.85
C ALA A 100 24.54 32.04 -5.07
N ASP A 101 24.11 32.09 -6.33
CA ASP A 101 22.77 31.65 -6.73
C ASP A 101 22.61 30.14 -6.57
N TRP A 102 21.36 29.70 -6.39
CA TRP A 102 21.01 28.30 -6.33
C TRP A 102 20.98 27.67 -7.71
N GLU A 103 21.90 26.75 -7.98
CA GLU A 103 21.98 26.00 -9.22
C GLU A 103 21.18 24.71 -9.14
N MET A 104 20.35 24.46 -10.16
CA MET A 104 19.62 23.21 -10.29
C MET A 104 20.57 22.14 -10.84
N GLN A 105 20.70 21.04 -10.10
CA GLN A 105 21.45 19.88 -10.55
C GLN A 105 20.54 19.01 -11.43
N ALA A 106 20.51 19.31 -12.74
CA ALA A 106 19.64 18.63 -13.69
C ALA A 106 19.93 17.10 -13.77
N GLU A 107 21.19 16.72 -13.58
CA GLU A 107 21.63 15.32 -13.59
C GLU A 107 21.15 14.53 -12.35
N ARG A 108 20.71 15.24 -11.30
CA ARG A 108 20.16 14.66 -10.06
C ARG A 108 18.65 14.75 -9.97
N VAL A 109 17.97 15.06 -11.08
CA VAL A 109 16.51 14.98 -11.12
C VAL A 109 16.13 13.53 -11.33
N GLU A 110 15.61 12.92 -10.27
CA GLU A 110 15.17 11.53 -10.28
C GLU A 110 13.65 11.46 -10.29
N LYS A 111 13.12 10.59 -11.14
CA LYS A 111 11.70 10.26 -11.16
C LYS A 111 11.55 8.76 -10.95
N LEU A 112 10.81 8.40 -9.91
CA LEU A 112 10.41 7.01 -9.63
C LEU A 112 8.96 6.84 -10.06
N LEU A 113 8.70 5.79 -10.82
CA LEU A 113 7.36 5.28 -11.08
C LEU A 113 7.26 3.88 -10.49
N HIS A 114 6.20 3.63 -9.73
CA HIS A 114 5.93 2.36 -9.09
C HIS A 114 4.47 2.01 -9.32
N VAL A 115 4.24 0.89 -10.01
CA VAL A 115 2.91 0.34 -10.27
C VAL A 115 2.80 -1.00 -9.56
N GLN A 116 1.74 -1.17 -8.79
CA GLN A 116 1.45 -2.41 -8.08
C GLN A 116 0.02 -2.85 -8.39
N ASP A 117 -0.13 -4.08 -8.87
CA ASP A 117 -1.42 -4.72 -9.05
C ASP A 117 -1.55 -5.89 -8.07
N ILE A 118 -2.64 -5.91 -7.29
CA ILE A 118 -2.92 -6.96 -6.31
C ILE A 118 -4.26 -7.59 -6.65
N TYR A 119 -4.25 -8.88 -6.87
CA TYR A 119 -5.43 -9.72 -7.07
C TYR A 119 -5.60 -10.61 -5.85
N ALA A 120 -6.79 -10.62 -5.27
CA ALA A 120 -7.11 -11.48 -4.14
C ALA A 120 -8.45 -12.19 -4.37
N ALA A 121 -8.52 -13.43 -3.93
CA ALA A 121 -9.75 -14.19 -3.84
C ALA A 121 -9.80 -14.88 -2.48
N TYR A 122 -10.98 -14.93 -1.86
CA TYR A 122 -11.16 -15.60 -0.58
C TYR A 122 -12.46 -16.36 -0.52
N ALA A 123 -12.46 -17.40 0.30
CA ALA A 123 -13.65 -18.10 0.71
C ALA A 123 -13.55 -18.48 2.18
N ALA A 124 -14.67 -18.37 2.90
CA ALA A 124 -14.78 -18.78 4.28
C ALA A 124 -16.12 -19.46 4.53
N TYR A 125 -16.08 -20.53 5.30
CA TYR A 125 -17.27 -21.28 5.69
C TYR A 125 -17.38 -21.29 7.20
N SER A 126 -18.54 -20.84 7.70
CA SER A 126 -18.87 -20.83 9.12
C SER A 126 -19.92 -21.89 9.43
N PHE A 127 -19.66 -22.65 10.47
CA PHE A 127 -20.55 -23.66 11.00
C PHE A 127 -20.80 -23.42 12.50
N ASN A 128 -22.07 -23.33 12.88
CA ASN A 128 -22.48 -23.14 14.28
C ASN A 128 -23.40 -24.30 14.70
N TYR A 129 -23.02 -24.99 15.76
CA TYR A 129 -23.81 -26.07 16.33
C TYR A 129 -23.91 -25.93 17.88
N LYS A 130 -25.12 -25.66 18.40
CA LYS A 130 -25.34 -25.40 19.78
C LYS A 130 -24.41 -24.30 20.35
N LYS A 131 -23.45 -24.69 21.18
CA LYS A 131 -22.47 -23.78 21.80
C LYS A 131 -21.14 -23.67 21.05
N PHE A 132 -20.97 -24.47 20.01
CA PHE A 132 -19.74 -24.49 19.20
C PHE A 132 -19.92 -23.71 17.92
N GLY A 133 -18.94 -22.88 17.60
CA GLY A 133 -18.79 -22.26 16.29
C GLY A 133 -17.42 -22.59 15.71
N MET A 134 -17.38 -22.81 14.41
CA MET A 134 -16.17 -23.01 13.65
C MET A 134 -16.24 -22.15 12.39
N LYS A 135 -15.15 -21.46 12.05
CA LYS A 135 -14.98 -20.79 10.77
C LYS A 135 -13.68 -21.26 10.13
N LEU A 136 -13.78 -21.79 8.94
CA LEU A 136 -12.66 -22.18 8.07
C LEU A 136 -12.60 -21.20 6.91
N GLY A 137 -11.42 -20.70 6.61
CA GLY A 137 -11.23 -19.77 5.52
C GLY A 137 -9.90 -19.96 4.81
N THR A 138 -9.85 -19.46 3.60
CA THR A 138 -8.62 -19.34 2.83
C THR A 138 -8.64 -18.06 2.00
N ARG A 139 -7.48 -17.45 1.81
CA ARG A 139 -7.27 -16.29 0.96
C ARG A 139 -6.06 -16.53 0.07
N PHE A 140 -6.25 -16.40 -1.21
CA PHE A 140 -5.18 -16.36 -2.20
C PHE A 140 -4.93 -14.91 -2.60
N GLU A 141 -3.69 -14.50 -2.62
CA GLU A 141 -3.25 -13.19 -3.10
C GLU A 141 -2.12 -13.34 -4.10
N GLN A 142 -2.17 -12.56 -5.16
CA GLN A 142 -1.09 -12.39 -6.12
C GLN A 142 -0.84 -10.90 -6.30
N ALA A 143 0.40 -10.47 -6.08
CA ALA A 143 0.85 -9.11 -6.32
C ALA A 143 1.91 -9.08 -7.41
N THR A 144 1.79 -8.13 -8.33
CA THR A 144 2.83 -7.75 -9.29
C THR A 144 3.32 -6.36 -8.96
N LEU A 145 4.60 -6.13 -9.16
CA LEU A 145 5.29 -4.89 -8.85
C LEU A 145 6.18 -4.50 -10.01
N ASP A 146 5.97 -3.32 -10.58
CA ASP A 146 6.79 -2.73 -11.62
C ASP A 146 7.37 -1.41 -11.12
N VAL A 147 8.69 -1.26 -11.18
CA VAL A 147 9.41 -0.06 -10.73
C VAL A 147 10.31 0.43 -11.84
N SER A 148 10.12 1.67 -12.25
CA SER A 148 10.95 2.35 -13.26
C SER A 148 11.56 3.62 -12.69
N LEU A 149 12.86 3.82 -12.95
CA LEU A 149 13.65 4.98 -12.54
C LEU A 149 14.07 5.81 -13.74
N TYR A 150 13.96 7.13 -13.64
CA TYR A 150 14.42 8.08 -14.65
C TYR A 150 15.38 9.10 -14.03
N PRO A 151 16.49 9.46 -14.69
CA PRO A 151 17.00 8.88 -15.93
C PRO A 151 17.32 7.40 -15.80
N ASP A 152 17.33 6.71 -16.92
CA ASP A 152 17.44 5.24 -17.07
C ASP A 152 18.86 4.74 -16.71
N THR A 153 19.27 5.00 -15.47
CA THR A 153 20.60 4.66 -14.93
C THR A 153 20.63 3.29 -14.25
N GLN A 154 19.46 2.70 -14.02
CA GLN A 154 19.30 1.37 -13.44
C GLN A 154 18.22 0.60 -14.20
N PRO A 155 18.38 -0.74 -14.33
CA PRO A 155 17.38 -1.57 -14.97
C PRO A 155 16.04 -1.48 -14.23
N ASP A 156 14.95 -1.48 -14.98
CA ASP A 156 13.62 -1.63 -14.43
C ASP A 156 13.54 -2.90 -13.59
N PHE A 157 12.82 -2.81 -12.47
CA PHE A 157 12.64 -3.92 -11.57
C PHE A 157 11.18 -4.37 -11.60
N ASP A 158 10.99 -5.65 -11.90
CA ASP A 158 9.70 -6.31 -11.77
C ASP A 158 9.76 -7.47 -10.76
N ALA A 159 8.68 -7.66 -10.04
CA ALA A 159 8.54 -8.76 -9.10
C ALA A 159 7.10 -9.27 -9.04
N ARG A 160 6.97 -10.56 -8.77
CA ARG A 160 5.68 -11.22 -8.61
C ARG A 160 5.69 -12.09 -7.36
N PHE A 161 4.66 -11.91 -6.54
CA PHE A 161 4.47 -12.64 -5.29
C PHE A 161 3.11 -13.32 -5.29
N SER A 162 3.04 -14.53 -4.72
CA SER A 162 1.78 -15.25 -4.54
C SER A 162 1.76 -15.85 -3.15
N ASN A 163 0.66 -15.66 -2.43
CA ASN A 163 0.47 -16.14 -1.07
C ASN A 163 -0.88 -16.86 -0.96
N LEU A 164 -0.89 -17.97 -0.23
CA LEU A 164 -2.11 -18.66 0.21
C LEU A 164 -2.13 -18.65 1.73
N VAL A 165 -3.18 -18.06 2.30
CA VAL A 165 -3.33 -17.88 3.75
C VAL A 165 -4.56 -18.63 4.24
N PRO A 166 -4.42 -19.86 4.78
CA PRO A 166 -5.51 -20.55 5.46
C PRO A 166 -5.78 -19.92 6.83
N SER A 167 -7.04 -19.98 7.26
CA SER A 167 -7.46 -19.52 8.58
C SER A 167 -8.46 -20.47 9.21
N VAL A 168 -8.34 -20.65 10.53
CA VAL A 168 -9.27 -21.46 11.35
C VAL A 168 -9.60 -20.67 12.60
N ALA A 169 -10.88 -20.52 12.89
CA ALA A 169 -11.35 -19.96 14.14
C ALA A 169 -12.35 -20.91 14.79
N LEU A 170 -12.18 -21.15 16.08
CA LEU A 170 -13.08 -21.94 16.90
C LEU A 170 -13.64 -21.07 18.00
N SER A 171 -14.92 -21.18 18.26
CA SER A 171 -15.60 -20.46 19.34
C SER A 171 -16.43 -21.42 20.18
N PHE A 172 -16.47 -21.15 21.50
CA PHE A 172 -17.31 -21.89 22.44
C PHE A 172 -18.05 -20.88 23.31
N GLN A 173 -19.36 -20.98 23.34
CA GLN A 173 -20.21 -20.13 24.13
C GLN A 173 -20.37 -20.76 25.52
N ALA A 174 -19.62 -20.26 26.52
CA ALA A 174 -19.80 -20.64 27.92
C ALA A 174 -21.19 -20.19 28.43
N ALA A 175 -21.71 -20.87 29.45
CA ALA A 175 -22.99 -20.48 30.07
C ALA A 175 -22.92 -19.03 30.58
N ARG A 176 -23.96 -18.23 30.38
CA ARG A 176 -24.09 -16.91 31.00
C ARG A 176 -24.16 -17.11 32.52
N THR A 177 -23.13 -16.70 33.24
CA THR A 177 -23.23 -16.56 34.70
C THR A 177 -24.18 -15.41 34.97
N ARG A 178 -25.37 -15.68 35.53
CA ARG A 178 -26.19 -14.62 36.11
C ARG A 178 -25.48 -14.17 37.39
N VAL A 179 -24.94 -12.98 37.40
CA VAL A 179 -24.56 -12.30 38.63
C VAL A 179 -25.87 -11.74 39.18
N TRP A 180 -26.26 -12.23 40.39
CA TRP A 180 -27.37 -11.71 41.19
C TRP A 180 -26.95 -10.45 41.90
#